data_d6585764d834a3715fdb1f77bcc43533
#
_entry.id   d6585764d834a3715fdb1f77bcc43533
#
_cell.length_a   1.000
_cell.length_b   1.000
_cell.length_c   1.000
_cell.angle_alpha   90.00
_cell.angle_beta   90.00
_cell.angle_gamma   90.00
#
_symmetry.space_group_name_H-M   'P 1'
#
loop_
_entity.id
_entity.type
_entity.pdbx_description
1 polymer ?
#
loop_
_entity_poly.entity_id
_entity_poly.type
_entity_poly.pdbx_seq_one_letter_code
_entity_poly.pdbx_strand_id
1 'polypeptide(L)'
;MELDALVQQVMARAFVELEASGRHVHVTEAQAVALFGHKLTPARELSQPGQFLAKERVTVIGPKGKFENVAVLGPERPEAQVEISLTDGRTLGITPPVRLSGNVEGTPGAVLEGPMGLVELRQGVLAAQRHMHVNSADAPNLGVHDKQKVKLQTYTQRPVIFPDVVVRVHPSFQTRVHLDYDEANACGFQNGDLGRVLP
;
A
#
# COMPACT_ATOMS: atom_id res chain seq x y z
N MET A 1 32.65 -17.32 -8.64
CA MET A 1 31.32 -16.69 -8.48
C MET A 1 30.80 -16.55 -9.90
N GLU A 2 29.68 -17.17 -10.17
CA GLU A 2 29.09 -17.10 -11.52
C GLU A 2 28.64 -15.67 -11.80
N LEU A 3 28.74 -15.23 -13.06
CA LEU A 3 28.40 -13.87 -13.48
C LEU A 3 26.97 -13.47 -13.03
N ASP A 4 26.02 -14.40 -13.16
CA ASP A 4 24.63 -14.17 -12.76
C ASP A 4 24.48 -13.86 -11.25
N ALA A 5 25.23 -14.56 -10.38
CA ALA A 5 25.21 -14.29 -8.96
C ALA A 5 25.77 -12.89 -8.63
N LEU A 6 26.82 -12.47 -9.35
CA LEU A 6 27.38 -11.13 -9.21
C LEU A 6 26.38 -10.05 -9.67
N VAL A 7 25.74 -10.27 -10.82
CA VAL A 7 24.70 -9.36 -11.34
C VAL A 7 23.55 -9.23 -10.33
N GLN A 8 23.04 -10.34 -9.80
CA GLN A 8 21.98 -10.32 -8.80
C GLN A 8 22.40 -9.56 -7.52
N GLN A 9 23.63 -9.75 -7.04
CA GLN A 9 24.13 -9.00 -5.89
C GLN A 9 24.23 -7.49 -6.17
N VAL A 10 24.70 -7.08 -7.34
CA VAL A 10 24.78 -5.67 -7.71
C VAL A 10 23.37 -5.07 -7.83
N MET A 11 22.43 -5.78 -8.47
CA MET A 11 21.05 -5.35 -8.60
C MET A 11 20.38 -5.16 -7.22
N ALA A 12 20.51 -6.12 -6.32
CA ALA A 12 19.94 -6.06 -4.96
C ALA A 12 20.53 -4.93 -4.10
N ARG A 13 21.74 -4.47 -4.39
CA ARG A 13 22.39 -3.35 -3.69
C ARG A 13 22.07 -1.98 -4.28
N ALA A 14 21.67 -1.94 -5.55
CA ALA A 14 21.50 -0.68 -6.27
C ALA A 14 20.03 -0.34 -6.52
N PHE A 15 19.15 -1.34 -6.59
CA PHE A 15 17.78 -1.18 -7.03
C PHE A 15 16.79 -1.84 -6.07
N VAL A 16 15.60 -1.29 -6.04
CA VAL A 16 14.45 -1.82 -5.32
C VAL A 16 13.28 -1.97 -6.28
N GLU A 17 12.52 -3.03 -6.13
CA GLU A 17 11.33 -3.25 -6.95
C GLU A 17 10.21 -2.30 -6.54
N LEU A 18 9.53 -1.73 -7.53
CA LEU A 18 8.37 -0.89 -7.32
C LEU A 18 7.10 -1.75 -7.25
N GLU A 19 6.15 -1.30 -6.46
CA GLU A 19 4.82 -1.92 -6.34
C GLU A 19 3.76 -0.83 -6.26
N ALA A 20 2.70 -0.94 -7.07
CA ALA A 20 1.57 -0.05 -6.98
C ALA A 20 0.56 -0.58 -5.97
N SER A 21 0.23 0.23 -4.98
CA SER A 21 -0.83 -0.04 -4.01
C SER A 21 -2.12 0.61 -4.50
N GLY A 22 -3.02 -0.22 -5.06
CA GLY A 22 -4.34 0.22 -5.48
C GLY A 22 -5.27 0.47 -4.30
N ARG A 23 -6.48 1.00 -4.60
CA ARG A 23 -7.50 1.17 -3.56
C ARG A 23 -7.83 -0.15 -2.91
N HIS A 24 -7.84 -0.15 -1.58
CA HIS A 24 -8.15 -1.33 -0.79
C HIS A 24 -8.64 -0.95 0.61
N VAL A 25 -9.17 -1.95 1.30
CA VAL A 25 -9.73 -1.79 2.65
C VAL A 25 -9.09 -2.79 3.60
N HIS A 26 -8.81 -2.34 4.81
CA HIS A 26 -8.55 -3.19 5.96
C HIS A 26 -9.74 -3.06 6.91
N VAL A 27 -10.18 -4.16 7.49
CA VAL A 27 -11.29 -4.23 8.43
C VAL A 27 -10.88 -4.87 9.75
N THR A 28 -11.64 -4.61 10.79
CA THR A 28 -11.54 -5.37 12.04
C THR A 28 -12.26 -6.70 11.90
N GLU A 29 -12.00 -7.66 12.79
CA GLU A 29 -12.71 -8.94 12.82
C GLU A 29 -14.23 -8.76 12.94
N ALA A 30 -14.67 -7.85 13.82
CA ALA A 30 -16.10 -7.57 13.99
C ALA A 30 -16.74 -7.00 12.71
N GLN A 31 -16.01 -6.14 12.00
CA GLN A 31 -16.49 -5.56 10.73
C GLN A 31 -16.49 -6.61 9.60
N ALA A 32 -15.50 -7.51 9.55
CA ALA A 32 -15.51 -8.62 8.60
C ALA A 32 -16.75 -9.49 8.78
N VAL A 33 -17.09 -9.85 10.02
CA VAL A 33 -18.30 -10.62 10.33
C VAL A 33 -19.57 -9.83 9.98
N ALA A 34 -19.63 -8.52 10.26
CA ALA A 34 -20.79 -7.69 9.92
C ALA A 34 -20.99 -7.55 8.40
N LEU A 35 -19.91 -7.48 7.62
CA LEU A 35 -19.96 -7.31 6.17
C LEU A 35 -20.15 -8.63 5.42
N PHE A 36 -19.59 -9.75 5.92
CA PHE A 36 -19.49 -11.01 5.18
C PHE A 36 -20.10 -12.21 5.91
N GLY A 37 -20.42 -12.09 7.19
CA GLY A 37 -20.90 -13.20 8.03
C GLY A 37 -19.80 -14.12 8.56
N HIS A 38 -18.54 -13.88 8.22
CA HIS A 38 -17.37 -14.68 8.62
C HIS A 38 -16.08 -13.83 8.60
N LYS A 39 -14.98 -14.38 9.09
CA LYS A 39 -13.64 -13.80 8.98
C LYS A 39 -13.16 -13.78 7.53
N LEU A 40 -12.15 -12.96 7.24
CA LEU A 40 -11.57 -12.87 5.90
C LEU A 40 -10.98 -14.23 5.46
N THR A 41 -11.22 -14.55 4.19
CA THR A 41 -10.73 -15.76 3.55
C THR A 41 -9.56 -15.45 2.63
N PRO A 42 -8.35 -15.97 2.86
CA PRO A 42 -7.22 -15.74 1.96
C PRO A 42 -7.50 -16.26 0.55
N ALA A 43 -7.20 -15.42 -0.45
CA ALA A 43 -7.23 -15.78 -1.86
C ALA A 43 -5.82 -15.88 -2.44
N ARG A 44 -4.93 -14.94 -2.09
CA ARG A 44 -3.56 -14.87 -2.59
C ARG A 44 -2.69 -14.12 -1.58
N GLU A 45 -1.49 -14.62 -1.33
CA GLU A 45 -0.48 -13.89 -0.55
C GLU A 45 -0.02 -12.62 -1.28
N LEU A 46 0.28 -11.58 -0.52
CA LEU A 46 0.86 -10.34 -1.01
C LEU A 46 2.39 -10.37 -0.87
N SER A 47 3.04 -9.36 -1.43
CA SER A 47 4.50 -9.20 -1.35
C SER A 47 5.01 -9.10 0.09
N GLN A 48 4.23 -8.48 0.98
CA GLN A 48 4.60 -8.41 2.40
C GLN A 48 4.17 -9.67 3.14
N PRO A 49 5.10 -10.39 3.78
CA PRO A 49 4.80 -11.64 4.48
C PRO A 49 3.69 -11.50 5.51
N GLY A 50 2.80 -12.49 5.55
CA GLY A 50 1.67 -12.52 6.46
C GLY A 50 0.48 -11.65 6.04
N GLN A 51 0.58 -10.93 4.93
CA GLN A 51 -0.54 -10.20 4.33
C GLN A 51 -1.11 -10.97 3.14
N PHE A 52 -2.40 -10.87 2.93
CA PHE A 52 -3.07 -11.54 1.82
C PHE A 52 -4.19 -10.68 1.22
N LEU A 53 -4.43 -10.88 -0.06
CA LEU A 53 -5.66 -10.44 -0.70
C LEU A 53 -6.78 -11.40 -0.26
N ALA A 54 -7.86 -10.87 0.32
CA ALA A 54 -9.01 -11.66 0.67
C ALA A 54 -9.87 -12.01 -0.56
N LYS A 55 -10.70 -13.05 -0.46
CA LYS A 55 -11.74 -13.36 -1.47
C LYS A 55 -12.84 -12.32 -1.47
N GLU A 56 -13.12 -11.78 -0.31
CA GLU A 56 -14.17 -10.81 -0.05
C GLU A 56 -13.87 -9.48 -0.75
N ARG A 57 -14.94 -8.79 -1.12
CA ARG A 57 -14.92 -7.47 -1.74
C ARG A 57 -15.98 -6.60 -1.09
N VAL A 58 -15.73 -5.30 -1.06
CA VAL A 58 -16.68 -4.31 -0.55
C VAL A 58 -16.95 -3.23 -1.57
N THR A 59 -18.08 -2.56 -1.43
CA THR A 59 -18.32 -1.24 -2.01
C THR A 59 -17.90 -0.20 -0.97
N VAL A 60 -17.06 0.74 -1.38
CA VAL A 60 -16.72 1.93 -0.58
C VAL A 60 -17.57 3.09 -1.05
N ILE A 61 -18.37 3.65 -0.15
CA ILE A 61 -19.34 4.70 -0.43
C ILE A 61 -18.90 5.99 0.27
N GLY A 62 -18.73 7.03 -0.52
CA GLY A 62 -18.47 8.40 -0.06
C GLY A 62 -19.65 9.32 -0.33
N PRO A 63 -19.57 10.61 0.08
CA PRO A 63 -20.66 11.57 -0.08
C PRO A 63 -21.10 11.84 -1.53
N LYS A 64 -20.23 11.65 -2.52
CA LYS A 64 -20.51 11.98 -3.94
C LYS A 64 -20.52 10.77 -4.85
N GLY A 65 -19.98 9.64 -4.41
CA GLY A 65 -19.87 8.48 -5.28
C GLY A 65 -19.43 7.23 -4.53
N LYS A 66 -19.25 6.15 -5.27
CA LYS A 66 -18.85 4.86 -4.72
C LYS A 66 -17.85 4.15 -5.63
N PHE A 67 -17.07 3.25 -5.04
CA PHE A 67 -16.29 2.25 -5.76
C PHE A 67 -16.80 0.86 -5.37
N GLU A 68 -17.21 0.10 -6.36
CA GLU A 68 -17.63 -1.29 -6.19
C GLU A 68 -16.44 -2.23 -6.34
N ASN A 69 -16.57 -3.45 -5.83
CA ASN A 69 -15.58 -4.52 -5.94
C ASN A 69 -14.17 -4.14 -5.42
N VAL A 70 -14.12 -3.32 -4.36
CA VAL A 70 -12.87 -2.90 -3.74
C VAL A 70 -12.25 -4.07 -2.98
N ALA A 71 -10.94 -4.25 -3.16
CA ALA A 71 -10.17 -5.30 -2.50
C ALA A 71 -10.17 -5.14 -0.99
N VAL A 72 -10.30 -6.26 -0.27
CA VAL A 72 -10.06 -6.32 1.17
C VAL A 72 -8.74 -7.03 1.39
N LEU A 73 -7.86 -6.43 2.19
CA LEU A 73 -6.58 -7.01 2.54
C LEU A 73 -6.58 -7.47 4.00
N GLY A 74 -6.15 -8.71 4.18
CA GLY A 74 -5.99 -9.34 5.47
C GLY A 74 -4.53 -9.46 5.91
N PRO A 75 -4.32 -9.89 7.16
CA PRO A 75 -5.35 -10.25 8.14
C PRO A 75 -6.13 -9.03 8.67
N GLU A 76 -7.18 -9.32 9.43
CA GLU A 76 -7.97 -8.29 10.13
C GLU A 76 -7.06 -7.45 11.03
N ARG A 77 -7.36 -6.15 11.11
CA ARG A 77 -6.58 -5.18 11.89
C ARG A 77 -7.34 -4.69 13.13
N PRO A 78 -6.64 -4.14 14.12
CA PRO A 78 -7.31 -3.50 15.26
C PRO A 78 -8.23 -2.34 14.87
N GLU A 79 -7.89 -1.62 13.80
CA GLU A 79 -8.64 -0.48 13.26
C GLU A 79 -8.86 -0.63 11.76
N ALA A 80 -10.04 -0.22 11.30
CA ALA A 80 -10.36 -0.19 9.88
C ALA A 80 -9.62 0.93 9.16
N GLN A 81 -9.27 0.68 7.90
CA GLN A 81 -8.61 1.65 7.05
C GLN A 81 -9.05 1.48 5.61
N VAL A 82 -9.29 2.59 4.92
CA VAL A 82 -9.54 2.66 3.49
C VAL A 82 -8.39 3.44 2.86
N GLU A 83 -7.57 2.76 2.10
CA GLU A 83 -6.48 3.38 1.34
C GLU A 83 -6.96 3.67 -0.08
N ILE A 84 -6.88 4.93 -0.48
CA ILE A 84 -7.31 5.42 -1.79
C ILE A 84 -6.28 6.42 -2.32
N SER A 85 -6.29 6.67 -3.62
CA SER A 85 -5.53 7.79 -4.18
C SER A 85 -6.25 9.13 -3.96
N LEU A 86 -5.55 10.26 -4.18
CA LEU A 86 -6.17 11.59 -4.12
C LEU A 86 -7.23 11.75 -5.23
N THR A 87 -7.01 11.14 -6.39
CA THR A 87 -7.99 11.10 -7.49
C THR A 87 -9.24 10.31 -7.11
N ASP A 88 -9.10 9.17 -6.44
CA ASP A 88 -10.22 8.41 -5.89
C ASP A 88 -11.03 9.24 -4.88
N GLY A 89 -10.35 10.00 -4.03
CA GLY A 89 -10.99 10.88 -3.07
C GLY A 89 -11.93 11.89 -3.73
N ARG A 90 -11.54 12.43 -4.89
CA ARG A 90 -12.43 13.34 -5.67
C ARG A 90 -13.71 12.64 -6.12
N THR A 91 -13.60 11.39 -6.57
CA THR A 91 -14.75 10.58 -6.99
C THR A 91 -15.69 10.29 -5.82
N LEU A 92 -15.15 9.94 -4.66
CA LEU A 92 -15.93 9.69 -3.45
C LEU A 92 -16.47 10.98 -2.81
N GLY A 93 -15.90 12.15 -3.13
CA GLY A 93 -16.21 13.40 -2.44
C GLY A 93 -15.56 13.49 -1.05
N ILE A 94 -14.44 12.81 -0.87
CA ILE A 94 -13.65 12.77 0.36
C ILE A 94 -12.29 13.42 0.06
N THR A 95 -11.77 14.20 0.99
CA THR A 95 -10.38 14.71 0.91
C THR A 95 -9.50 13.89 1.85
N PRO A 96 -8.87 12.81 1.37
CA PRO A 96 -8.05 11.97 2.22
C PRO A 96 -6.74 12.68 2.53
N PRO A 97 -6.30 12.73 3.80
CA PRO A 97 -4.96 13.19 4.12
C PRO A 97 -3.93 12.14 3.66
N VAL A 98 -2.75 12.61 3.22
CA VAL A 98 -1.63 11.71 2.93
C VAL A 98 -0.96 11.33 4.25
N ARG A 99 -0.99 10.05 4.61
CA ARG A 99 -0.45 9.52 5.86
C ARG A 99 0.15 8.13 5.69
N LEU A 100 1.04 7.76 6.59
CA LEU A 100 1.46 6.36 6.72
C LEU A 100 0.29 5.47 7.11
N SER A 101 0.22 4.30 6.51
CA SER A 101 -0.75 3.25 6.85
C SER A 101 -0.74 2.97 8.36
N GLY A 102 -1.92 2.92 8.98
CA GLY A 102 -2.13 2.79 10.41
C GLY A 102 -2.33 4.13 11.15
N ASN A 103 -2.02 5.27 10.55
CA ASN A 103 -2.24 6.58 11.17
C ASN A 103 -3.61 7.13 10.75
N VAL A 104 -4.67 6.60 11.34
CA VAL A 104 -6.07 6.86 10.95
C VAL A 104 -6.77 7.93 11.79
N GLU A 105 -6.16 8.38 12.90
CA GLU A 105 -6.78 9.34 13.82
C GLU A 105 -7.14 10.65 13.12
N GLY A 106 -8.40 11.09 13.26
CA GLY A 106 -8.91 12.34 12.69
C GLY A 106 -8.96 12.36 11.16
N THR A 107 -8.86 11.22 10.48
CA THR A 107 -9.09 11.12 9.04
C THR A 107 -10.58 11.07 8.73
N PRO A 108 -11.02 11.37 7.49
CA PRO A 108 -12.41 11.19 7.09
C PRO A 108 -12.91 9.76 7.24
N GLY A 109 -14.22 9.61 7.32
CA GLY A 109 -14.92 8.33 7.29
C GLY A 109 -15.46 7.98 5.90
N ALA A 110 -16.03 6.78 5.79
CA ALA A 110 -16.77 6.28 4.63
C ALA A 110 -17.74 5.18 5.08
N VAL A 111 -18.64 4.75 4.19
CA VAL A 111 -19.46 3.57 4.43
C VAL A 111 -18.93 2.40 3.60
N LEU A 112 -18.80 1.25 4.24
CA LEU A 112 -18.48 -0.02 3.58
C LEU A 112 -19.76 -0.83 3.44
N GLU A 113 -20.02 -1.34 2.23
CA GLU A 113 -21.12 -2.25 1.95
C GLU A 113 -20.57 -3.62 1.57
N GLY A 114 -21.03 -4.64 2.24
CA GLY A 114 -20.79 -6.04 1.95
C GLY A 114 -22.11 -6.79 1.73
N PRO A 115 -22.05 -8.08 1.39
CA PRO A 115 -23.25 -8.87 1.10
C PRO A 115 -24.20 -9.03 2.31
N MET A 116 -23.71 -8.89 3.54
CA MET A 116 -24.51 -9.03 4.76
C MET A 116 -24.99 -7.71 5.36
N GLY A 117 -24.45 -6.56 4.91
CA GLY A 117 -24.87 -5.27 5.44
C GLY A 117 -23.87 -4.15 5.23
N LEU A 118 -24.08 -3.10 5.99
CA LEU A 118 -23.31 -1.86 5.93
C LEU A 118 -22.51 -1.66 7.23
N VAL A 119 -21.31 -1.13 7.09
CA VAL A 119 -20.48 -0.66 8.21
C VAL A 119 -20.09 0.79 7.97
N GLU A 120 -20.48 1.67 8.86
CA GLU A 120 -20.05 3.07 8.85
C GLU A 120 -18.71 3.22 9.56
N LEU A 121 -17.73 3.77 8.86
CA LEU A 121 -16.45 4.18 9.42
C LEU A 121 -16.51 5.68 9.75
N ARG A 122 -16.33 6.03 11.01
CA ARG A 122 -16.25 7.45 11.44
C ARG A 122 -14.94 8.10 11.01
N GLN A 123 -13.89 7.30 10.86
CA GLN A 123 -12.54 7.66 10.39
C GLN A 123 -11.91 6.46 9.69
N GLY A 124 -10.77 6.67 9.03
CA GLY A 124 -10.00 5.58 8.43
C GLY A 124 -9.67 5.79 6.96
N VAL A 125 -10.22 6.82 6.30
CA VAL A 125 -9.92 7.07 4.88
C VAL A 125 -8.68 7.94 4.76
N LEU A 126 -7.66 7.43 4.07
CA LEU A 126 -6.39 8.13 3.83
C LEU A 126 -5.82 7.80 2.45
N ALA A 127 -4.93 8.65 1.95
CA ALA A 127 -4.03 8.31 0.87
C ALA A 127 -2.71 7.85 1.49
N ALA A 128 -2.28 6.64 1.11
CA ALA A 128 -1.05 6.10 1.68
C ALA A 128 0.15 6.92 1.22
N GLN A 129 0.93 7.42 2.18
CA GLN A 129 2.20 8.06 1.87
C GLN A 129 3.15 7.05 1.25
N ARG A 130 3.78 7.40 0.13
CA ARG A 130 4.79 6.57 -0.49
C ARG A 130 5.85 6.15 0.51
N HIS A 131 6.16 4.88 0.53
CA HIS A 131 7.10 4.33 1.48
C HIS A 131 7.85 3.13 0.90
N MET A 132 8.96 2.82 1.51
CA MET A 132 9.76 1.66 1.18
C MET A 132 9.82 0.73 2.39
N HIS A 133 9.29 -0.49 2.24
CA HIS A 133 9.59 -1.57 3.17
C HIS A 133 11.00 -2.07 2.87
N VAL A 134 11.78 -2.28 3.91
CA VAL A 134 13.16 -2.75 3.80
C VAL A 134 13.39 -3.87 4.80
N ASN A 135 13.87 -5.01 4.31
CA ASN A 135 14.36 -6.05 5.20
C ASN A 135 15.59 -5.54 5.96
N SER A 136 15.69 -5.86 7.24
CA SER A 136 16.81 -5.41 8.07
C SER A 136 18.17 -5.84 7.52
N ALA A 137 18.24 -6.95 6.77
CA ALA A 137 19.46 -7.41 6.11
C ALA A 137 19.85 -6.56 4.88
N ASP A 138 18.88 -5.93 4.21
CA ASP A 138 19.10 -5.12 3.01
C ASP A 138 19.44 -3.64 3.35
N ALA A 139 18.98 -3.16 4.51
CA ALA A 139 19.14 -1.76 4.89
C ALA A 139 20.59 -1.22 4.83
N PRO A 140 21.61 -1.96 5.29
CA PRO A 140 23.01 -1.52 5.15
C PRO A 140 23.48 -1.42 3.70
N ASN A 141 23.02 -2.34 2.83
CA ASN A 141 23.38 -2.37 1.41
C ASN A 141 22.78 -1.19 0.65
N LEU A 142 21.57 -0.77 1.02
CA LEU A 142 20.88 0.38 0.45
C LEU A 142 21.30 1.71 1.09
N GLY A 143 22.09 1.67 2.18
CA GLY A 143 22.51 2.86 2.91
C GLY A 143 21.36 3.61 3.58
N VAL A 144 20.35 2.89 4.08
CA VAL A 144 19.13 3.47 4.66
C VAL A 144 18.89 2.99 6.09
N HIS A 145 18.09 3.75 6.84
CA HIS A 145 17.65 3.38 8.20
C HIS A 145 16.16 3.65 8.41
N ASP A 146 15.58 3.06 9.44
CA ASP A 146 14.17 3.21 9.77
C ASP A 146 13.75 4.68 9.95
N LYS A 147 12.57 5.03 9.42
CA LYS A 147 11.98 6.39 9.44
C LYS A 147 12.73 7.45 8.65
N GLN A 148 13.83 7.09 7.98
CA GLN A 148 14.51 8.00 7.06
C GLN A 148 13.57 8.37 5.91
N LYS A 149 13.69 9.60 5.43
CA LYS A 149 13.10 10.04 4.17
C LYS A 149 14.18 10.08 3.09
N VAL A 150 13.93 9.40 1.99
CA VAL A 150 14.86 9.32 0.87
C VAL A 150 14.22 9.84 -0.42
N LYS A 151 15.06 10.13 -1.40
CA LYS A 151 14.61 10.34 -2.78
C LYS A 151 14.68 9.02 -3.52
N LEU A 152 13.70 8.74 -4.35
CA LEU A 152 13.63 7.54 -5.18
C LEU A 152 13.53 7.96 -6.64
N GLN A 153 14.50 7.55 -7.45
CA GLN A 153 14.42 7.63 -8.90
C GLN A 153 13.77 6.36 -9.45
N THR A 154 12.74 6.49 -10.27
CA THR A 154 12.09 5.36 -10.94
C THR A 154 12.73 5.10 -12.31
N TYR A 155 12.84 3.83 -12.69
CA TYR A 155 13.26 3.37 -14.03
C TYR A 155 12.03 2.76 -14.72
N THR A 156 11.19 3.63 -15.21
CA THR A 156 9.87 3.35 -15.78
C THR A 156 9.75 4.04 -17.14
N GLN A 157 8.61 3.89 -17.83
CA GLN A 157 8.38 4.59 -19.11
C GLN A 157 8.38 6.13 -18.98
N ARG A 158 8.04 6.65 -17.81
CA ARG A 158 8.04 8.08 -17.49
C ARG A 158 8.82 8.33 -16.20
N PRO A 159 10.17 8.30 -16.25
CA PRO A 159 10.99 8.38 -15.06
C PRO A 159 10.70 9.62 -14.21
N VAL A 160 10.56 9.43 -12.91
CA VAL A 160 10.29 10.48 -11.92
C VAL A 160 11.23 10.30 -10.74
N ILE A 161 11.59 11.40 -10.09
CA ILE A 161 12.23 11.37 -8.78
C ILE A 161 11.19 11.75 -7.73
N PHE A 162 10.80 10.77 -6.92
CA PHE A 162 9.92 11.00 -5.78
C PHE A 162 10.74 11.40 -4.55
N PRO A 163 10.52 12.60 -3.98
CA PRO A 163 11.09 12.96 -2.69
C PRO A 163 10.30 12.32 -1.54
N ASP A 164 10.85 12.39 -0.32
CA ASP A 164 10.14 12.03 0.92
C ASP A 164 9.55 10.62 0.95
N VAL A 165 10.19 9.65 0.29
CA VAL A 165 9.83 8.23 0.44
C VAL A 165 10.24 7.79 1.84
N VAL A 166 9.29 7.37 2.67
CA VAL A 166 9.55 6.97 4.05
C VAL A 166 10.08 5.55 4.10
N VAL A 167 11.25 5.36 4.66
CA VAL A 167 11.85 4.03 4.88
C VAL A 167 11.26 3.40 6.14
N ARG A 168 10.85 2.14 6.04
CA ARG A 168 10.36 1.30 7.14
C ARG A 168 11.19 0.02 7.17
N VAL A 169 11.98 -0.16 8.22
CA VAL A 169 12.87 -1.32 8.35
C VAL A 169 12.32 -2.33 9.35
N HIS A 170 12.19 -3.57 8.91
CA HIS A 170 11.79 -4.68 9.79
C HIS A 170 12.33 -6.02 9.24
N PRO A 171 12.73 -6.98 10.10
CA PRO A 171 13.27 -8.25 9.63
C PRO A 171 12.29 -9.13 8.85
N SER A 172 10.98 -8.95 9.04
CA SER A 172 9.96 -9.68 8.28
C SER A 172 9.56 -9.03 6.96
N PHE A 173 10.04 -7.82 6.66
CA PHE A 173 9.64 -7.16 5.42
C PHE A 173 10.34 -7.76 4.20
N GLN A 174 9.65 -7.78 3.08
CA GLN A 174 10.25 -7.89 1.76
C GLN A 174 10.58 -6.47 1.27
N THR A 175 11.80 -6.29 0.77
CA THR A 175 12.27 -4.98 0.30
C THR A 175 11.54 -4.57 -0.97
N ARG A 176 10.66 -3.55 -0.86
CA ARG A 176 9.84 -3.01 -1.95
C ARG A 176 9.43 -1.57 -1.68
N VAL A 177 9.26 -0.81 -2.75
CA VAL A 177 8.69 0.54 -2.70
C VAL A 177 7.21 0.47 -3.06
N HIS A 178 6.38 1.09 -2.23
CA HIS A 178 4.95 1.20 -2.44
C HIS A 178 4.59 2.62 -2.88
N LEU A 179 3.94 2.72 -4.02
CA LEU A 179 3.38 3.95 -4.60
C LEU A 179 1.86 3.82 -4.65
N ASP A 180 1.13 4.91 -4.45
CA ASP A 180 -0.30 4.90 -4.73
C ASP A 180 -0.58 4.90 -6.25
N TYR A 181 -1.83 4.79 -6.67
CA TYR A 181 -2.16 4.75 -8.09
C TYR A 181 -1.93 6.07 -8.82
N ASP A 182 -2.04 7.23 -8.15
CA ASP A 182 -1.73 8.50 -8.78
C ASP A 182 -0.22 8.62 -9.05
N GLU A 183 0.61 8.19 -8.11
CA GLU A 183 2.07 8.16 -8.24
C GLU A 183 2.53 7.11 -9.27
N ALA A 184 1.95 5.91 -9.23
CA ALA A 184 2.21 4.85 -10.20
C ALA A 184 1.86 5.29 -11.63
N ASN A 185 0.70 5.95 -11.83
CA ASN A 185 0.32 6.53 -13.11
C ASN A 185 1.24 7.68 -13.54
N ALA A 186 1.65 8.54 -12.60
CA ALA A 186 2.55 9.65 -12.89
C ALA A 186 3.88 9.18 -13.48
N CYS A 187 4.44 8.08 -12.97
CA CYS A 187 5.68 7.52 -13.47
C CYS A 187 5.48 6.46 -14.59
N GLY A 188 4.25 6.11 -14.95
CA GLY A 188 3.98 5.06 -15.95
C GLY A 188 4.44 3.67 -15.52
N PHE A 189 4.21 3.34 -14.24
CA PHE A 189 4.61 2.09 -13.61
C PHE A 189 4.06 0.85 -14.33
N GLN A 190 4.90 -0.17 -14.42
CA GLN A 190 4.56 -1.53 -14.81
C GLN A 190 5.15 -2.53 -13.81
N ASN A 191 4.53 -3.70 -13.68
CA ASN A 191 5.05 -4.76 -12.80
C ASN A 191 6.47 -5.16 -13.23
N GLY A 192 7.38 -5.23 -12.27
CA GLY A 192 8.80 -5.52 -12.49
C GLY A 192 9.67 -4.27 -12.67
N ASP A 193 9.07 -3.08 -12.70
CA ASP A 193 9.85 -1.83 -12.72
C ASP A 193 10.65 -1.65 -11.43
N LEU A 194 11.79 -0.99 -11.58
CA LEU A 194 12.76 -0.77 -10.52
C LEU A 194 12.88 0.71 -10.16
N GLY A 195 13.27 0.96 -8.94
CA GLY A 195 13.69 2.27 -8.46
C GLY A 195 15.08 2.22 -7.84
N ARG A 196 15.72 3.37 -7.72
CA ARG A 196 17.00 3.56 -7.04
C ARG A 196 16.87 4.62 -5.96
N VAL A 197 17.35 4.30 -4.77
CA VAL A 197 17.49 5.29 -3.70
C VAL A 197 18.62 6.25 -4.08
N LEU A 198 18.32 7.54 -4.02
CA LEU A 198 19.31 8.59 -4.23
C LEU A 198 19.81 9.13 -2.89
N PRO A 199 21.07 9.51 -2.80
CA PRO A 199 21.63 10.11 -1.59
C PRO A 199 20.97 11.46 -1.24
#